data_05a5f165569ac94c94749a4fb32252a7
#
_entry.id   05a5f165569ac94c94749a4fb32252a7
#
_cell.length_a   1.000
_cell.length_b   1.000
_cell.length_c   1.000
_cell.angle_alpha   90.00
_cell.angle_beta   90.00
_cell.angle_gamma   90.00
#
_symmetry.space_group_name_H-M   'P 1'
#
loop_
_entity.id
_entity.type
_entity.pdbx_description
1 polymer ?
#
loop_
_entity_poly.entity_id
_entity_poly.type
_entity_poly.pdbx_seq_one_letter_code
_entity_poly.pdbx_strand_id
1 'polypeptide(L)'
;LGSLFFLAASCESEGAVTTLKSVSFPSAVEVSSTAIILKEDTADDPALLVSWPKVTFPIAAPVTYAVQFDLTTDIKGSEAWLHAKRIVVGEDVLSKSFTGAELNKIATDLGLKTDVSGQLVLRVEATMDHKVYSAPVTINVTPYLKTVVFGEMYMPGSYQGAWDVGTAAALKEIQLGVFQGYMTLPAGADPIFKFNKERNWVQFYGAGASNSDLKNMSDTNFTLPGAGSYQIKVNLNTLKWT
;
A
#
# COMPACT_ATOMS: atom_id res chain seq x y z
N LEU A 1 88.52 9.27 20.44
CA LEU A 1 87.27 9.47 19.64
C LEU A 1 86.32 8.34 19.98
N GLY A 2 85.33 8.63 20.85
CA GLY A 2 84.31 7.68 21.22
C GLY A 2 83.09 7.88 20.36
N SER A 3 82.65 6.82 19.66
CA SER A 3 81.46 6.81 18.86
C SER A 3 80.24 6.29 19.69
N LEU A 4 79.27 7.17 19.92
CA LEU A 4 78.08 6.88 20.70
C LEU A 4 77.01 6.32 19.76
N PHE A 5 76.71 5.03 19.88
CA PHE A 5 75.55 4.39 19.14
C PHE A 5 74.26 4.63 19.92
N PHE A 6 73.39 5.43 19.38
CA PHE A 6 71.97 5.49 19.82
C PHE A 6 71.20 4.30 19.26
N LEU A 7 70.80 3.36 20.11
CA LEU A 7 69.77 2.35 19.76
C LEU A 7 68.38 3.00 19.93
N ALA A 8 67.72 3.31 18.81
CA ALA A 8 66.32 3.64 18.81
C ALA A 8 65.48 2.34 18.96
N ALA A 9 65.01 2.10 20.17
CA ALA A 9 63.96 1.06 20.36
C ALA A 9 62.65 1.61 19.83
N SER A 10 62.26 1.16 18.64
CA SER A 10 60.91 1.33 18.12
C SER A 10 60.02 0.37 18.87
N CYS A 11 59.17 0.89 19.80
CA CYS A 11 58.04 0.16 20.30
C CYS A 11 56.94 0.13 19.21
N GLU A 12 56.89 -0.90 18.43
CA GLU A 12 55.68 -1.26 17.67
C GLU A 12 54.66 -1.80 18.70
N SER A 13 53.77 -0.96 19.15
CA SER A 13 52.56 -1.44 19.82
C SER A 13 51.63 -1.99 18.69
N GLU A 14 51.72 -3.27 18.40
CA GLU A 14 50.65 -3.95 17.68
C GLU A 14 49.38 -3.79 18.50
N GLY A 15 48.57 -2.79 18.15
CA GLY A 15 47.23 -2.66 18.68
C GLY A 15 46.49 -3.97 18.39
N ALA A 16 46.04 -4.66 19.44
CA ALA A 16 45.27 -5.88 19.29
C ALA A 16 44.08 -5.58 18.35
N VAL A 17 44.11 -6.16 17.15
CA VAL A 17 43.00 -6.09 16.18
C VAL A 17 41.81 -6.79 16.82
N THR A 18 40.87 -6.02 17.32
CA THR A 18 39.61 -6.56 17.85
C THR A 18 38.77 -7.06 16.68
N THR A 19 38.77 -8.36 16.43
CA THR A 19 37.83 -8.95 15.46
C THR A 19 36.42 -8.86 16.02
N LEU A 20 35.56 -8.06 15.38
CA LEU A 20 34.15 -8.02 15.71
C LEU A 20 33.52 -9.37 15.39
N LYS A 21 32.77 -9.93 16.37
CA LYS A 21 31.97 -11.14 16.11
C LYS A 21 30.96 -10.86 15.01
N SER A 22 30.78 -11.81 14.10
CA SER A 22 29.74 -11.70 13.06
C SER A 22 28.36 -11.59 13.71
N VAL A 23 27.59 -10.61 13.25
CA VAL A 23 26.19 -10.43 13.71
C VAL A 23 25.28 -11.34 12.91
N SER A 24 24.41 -12.07 13.59
CA SER A 24 23.45 -12.97 12.97
C SER A 24 22.21 -13.12 13.84
N PHE A 25 21.12 -13.62 13.26
CA PHE A 25 19.93 -14.01 14.02
C PHE A 25 20.29 -15.20 14.93
N PRO A 26 19.97 -15.14 16.24
CA PRO A 26 20.37 -16.18 17.19
C PRO A 26 19.55 -17.47 17.07
N SER A 27 18.35 -17.38 16.48
CA SER A 27 17.50 -18.54 16.14
C SER A 27 16.64 -18.24 14.92
N ALA A 28 15.86 -19.23 14.48
CA ALA A 28 14.94 -19.12 13.35
C ALA A 28 13.82 -18.11 13.60
N VAL A 29 13.28 -17.57 12.52
CA VAL A 29 12.02 -16.83 12.48
C VAL A 29 10.87 -17.82 12.61
N GLU A 30 9.87 -17.49 13.41
CA GLU A 30 8.68 -18.28 13.63
C GLU A 30 7.49 -17.64 12.89
N VAL A 31 6.61 -18.51 12.37
CA VAL A 31 5.36 -18.11 11.71
C VAL A 31 4.19 -18.88 12.34
N SER A 32 3.05 -18.21 12.48
CA SER A 32 1.85 -18.84 13.07
C SER A 32 1.25 -19.95 12.20
N SER A 33 1.49 -19.92 10.88
CA SER A 33 1.04 -20.94 9.94
C SER A 33 1.93 -20.97 8.71
N THR A 34 2.14 -22.17 8.16
CA THR A 34 2.83 -22.37 6.88
C THR A 34 1.88 -22.68 5.72
N ALA A 35 0.56 -22.78 5.96
CA ALA A 35 -0.46 -22.97 4.94
C ALA A 35 -1.65 -22.05 5.25
N ILE A 36 -1.89 -21.08 4.38
CA ILE A 36 -2.83 -19.99 4.61
C ILE A 36 -3.77 -19.89 3.40
N ILE A 37 -5.06 -20.04 3.64
CA ILE A 37 -6.11 -19.78 2.63
C ILE A 37 -6.76 -18.46 3.00
N LEU A 38 -6.55 -17.46 2.16
CA LEU A 38 -7.09 -16.13 2.35
C LEU A 38 -8.50 -16.04 1.77
N LYS A 39 -9.35 -15.21 2.40
CA LYS A 39 -10.72 -14.95 1.96
C LYS A 39 -11.06 -13.49 2.12
N GLU A 40 -11.95 -12.98 1.25
CA GLU A 40 -12.35 -11.57 1.28
C GLU A 40 -13.20 -11.24 2.52
N ASP A 41 -14.02 -12.17 3.00
CA ASP A 41 -14.86 -12.01 4.19
C ASP A 41 -14.08 -11.94 5.51
N THR A 42 -12.83 -12.41 5.53
CA THR A 42 -11.90 -12.34 6.67
C THR A 42 -10.67 -11.48 6.37
N ALA A 43 -10.81 -10.53 5.43
CA ALA A 43 -9.70 -9.71 4.96
C ALA A 43 -9.04 -8.86 6.06
N ASP A 44 -9.81 -8.41 7.02
CA ASP A 44 -9.34 -7.56 8.12
C ASP A 44 -8.84 -8.37 9.34
N ASP A 45 -9.06 -9.68 9.35
CA ASP A 45 -8.61 -10.56 10.42
C ASP A 45 -7.10 -10.85 10.31
N PRO A 46 -6.40 -11.12 11.43
CA PRO A 46 -5.03 -11.61 11.42
C PRO A 46 -4.89 -12.93 10.67
N ALA A 47 -4.06 -12.97 9.62
CA ALA A 47 -3.83 -14.16 8.81
C ALA A 47 -2.45 -14.80 9.02
N LEU A 48 -1.44 -13.99 9.33
CA LEU A 48 -0.07 -14.46 9.55
C LEU A 48 0.61 -13.62 10.64
N LEU A 49 1.05 -14.25 11.71
CA LEU A 49 1.99 -13.66 12.67
C LEU A 49 3.39 -14.17 12.35
N VAL A 50 4.33 -13.23 12.22
CA VAL A 50 5.77 -13.50 12.09
C VAL A 50 6.46 -12.95 13.33
N SER A 51 7.28 -13.76 14.00
CA SER A 51 8.06 -13.36 15.16
C SER A 51 9.53 -13.80 15.03
N TRP A 52 10.42 -13.04 15.66
CA TRP A 52 11.85 -13.27 15.55
C TRP A 52 12.58 -12.87 16.83
N PRO A 53 13.76 -13.46 17.09
CA PRO A 53 14.57 -13.10 18.21
C PRO A 53 15.27 -11.76 17.97
N LYS A 54 15.57 -11.06 19.06
CA LYS A 54 16.38 -9.83 19.00
C LYS A 54 17.78 -10.15 18.48
N VAL A 55 18.21 -9.39 17.47
CA VAL A 55 19.61 -9.42 16.99
C VAL A 55 20.42 -8.46 17.86
N THR A 56 21.59 -8.93 18.32
CA THR A 56 22.50 -8.14 19.13
C THR A 56 23.69 -7.68 18.28
N PHE A 57 23.81 -6.38 18.13
CA PHE A 57 24.96 -5.73 17.51
C PHE A 57 26.02 -5.38 18.56
N PRO A 58 27.31 -5.19 18.16
CA PRO A 58 28.39 -4.88 19.09
C PRO A 58 28.21 -3.55 19.83
N ILE A 59 27.49 -2.61 19.22
CA ILE A 59 27.15 -1.31 19.78
C ILE A 59 25.69 -1.32 20.22
N ALA A 60 25.39 -0.85 21.42
CA ALA A 60 24.02 -0.74 21.92
C ALA A 60 23.32 0.45 21.25
N ALA A 61 22.45 0.15 20.28
CA ALA A 61 21.60 1.12 19.60
C ALA A 61 20.27 0.43 19.18
N PRO A 62 19.21 1.20 18.89
CA PRO A 62 17.97 0.65 18.34
C PRO A 62 18.22 -0.11 17.04
N VAL A 63 17.56 -1.24 16.87
CA VAL A 63 17.63 -2.08 15.66
C VAL A 63 16.33 -1.96 14.92
N THR A 64 16.37 -1.48 13.68
CA THR A 64 15.22 -1.44 12.80
C THR A 64 15.01 -2.80 12.15
N TYR A 65 13.78 -3.33 12.25
CA TYR A 65 13.39 -4.59 11.62
C TYR A 65 12.47 -4.36 10.43
N ALA A 66 12.63 -5.22 9.40
CA ALA A 66 11.72 -5.30 8.26
C ALA A 66 11.47 -6.77 7.90
N VAL A 67 10.25 -7.09 7.47
CA VAL A 67 9.92 -8.39 6.87
C VAL A 67 9.97 -8.25 5.36
N GLN A 68 10.63 -9.18 4.70
CA GLN A 68 10.71 -9.26 3.25
C GLN A 68 10.00 -10.52 2.77
N PHE A 69 9.16 -10.39 1.74
CA PHE A 69 8.50 -11.50 1.05
C PHE A 69 8.95 -11.53 -0.40
N ASP A 70 9.18 -12.74 -0.93
CA ASP A 70 9.52 -12.94 -2.33
C ASP A 70 8.99 -14.30 -2.82
N LEU A 71 9.13 -14.57 -4.11
CA LEU A 71 8.87 -15.89 -4.67
C LEU A 71 10.06 -16.83 -4.39
N THR A 72 9.79 -18.13 -4.27
CA THR A 72 10.83 -19.14 -4.07
C THR A 72 11.82 -19.24 -5.24
N THR A 73 11.45 -18.76 -6.42
CA THR A 73 12.30 -18.66 -7.60
C THR A 73 13.31 -17.52 -7.52
N ASP A 74 13.02 -16.47 -6.75
CA ASP A 74 13.72 -15.17 -6.80
C ASP A 74 14.69 -14.97 -5.63
N ILE A 75 14.97 -16.03 -4.87
CA ILE A 75 15.86 -16.00 -3.69
C ILE A 75 17.27 -16.55 -3.99
N LYS A 76 17.59 -16.85 -5.24
CA LYS A 76 18.88 -17.42 -5.66
C LYS A 76 19.53 -16.56 -6.76
N GLY A 77 20.85 -16.64 -6.83
CA GLY A 77 21.63 -15.91 -7.85
C GLY A 77 21.97 -14.48 -7.45
N SER A 78 22.47 -13.70 -8.40
CA SER A 78 22.93 -12.32 -8.22
C SER A 78 21.80 -11.33 -7.93
N GLU A 79 20.57 -11.66 -8.34
CA GLU A 79 19.38 -10.83 -8.17
C GLU A 79 18.48 -11.30 -7.02
N ALA A 80 18.99 -12.19 -6.15
CA ALA A 80 18.23 -12.72 -5.03
C ALA A 80 17.63 -11.60 -4.16
N TRP A 81 16.32 -11.68 -3.93
CA TRP A 81 15.54 -10.71 -3.13
C TRP A 81 15.46 -9.28 -3.72
N LEU A 82 15.83 -9.08 -4.99
CA LEU A 82 15.81 -7.76 -5.61
C LEU A 82 14.38 -7.19 -5.73
N HIS A 83 13.41 -8.05 -5.99
CA HIS A 83 12.00 -7.69 -6.15
C HIS A 83 11.15 -7.93 -4.89
N ALA A 84 11.79 -8.27 -3.78
CA ALA A 84 11.10 -8.56 -2.53
C ALA A 84 10.20 -7.40 -2.06
N LYS A 85 9.01 -7.74 -1.60
CA LYS A 85 8.14 -6.79 -0.87
C LYS A 85 8.68 -6.60 0.53
N ARG A 86 9.29 -5.44 0.78
CA ARG A 86 9.91 -5.08 2.05
C ARG A 86 8.97 -4.22 2.89
N ILE A 87 8.58 -4.71 4.05
CA ILE A 87 7.70 -4.03 5.01
C ILE A 87 8.51 -3.67 6.25
N VAL A 88 8.74 -2.39 6.50
CA VAL A 88 9.39 -1.90 7.71
C VAL A 88 8.42 -2.07 8.88
N VAL A 89 8.90 -2.68 9.96
CA VAL A 89 8.09 -2.94 11.16
C VAL A 89 8.34 -1.87 12.22
N GLY A 90 9.60 -1.51 12.45
CA GLY A 90 10.00 -0.48 13.40
C GLY A 90 11.25 -0.84 14.17
N GLU A 91 11.62 0.04 15.12
CA GLU A 91 12.78 -0.13 15.99
C GLU A 91 12.44 -1.04 17.16
N ASP A 92 13.31 -2.01 17.42
CA ASP A 92 13.21 -2.98 18.52
C ASP A 92 11.89 -3.76 18.60
N VAL A 93 11.09 -3.78 17.51
CA VAL A 93 9.87 -4.58 17.40
C VAL A 93 10.24 -5.99 16.95
N LEU A 94 9.73 -7.01 17.64
CA LEU A 94 10.14 -8.42 17.43
C LEU A 94 9.03 -9.30 16.82
N SER A 95 7.94 -8.69 16.37
CA SER A 95 6.87 -9.40 15.66
C SER A 95 6.06 -8.46 14.78
N LYS A 96 5.40 -9.03 13.76
CA LYS A 96 4.42 -8.34 12.91
C LYS A 96 3.29 -9.29 12.58
N SER A 97 2.07 -8.86 12.86
CA SER A 97 0.87 -9.52 12.36
C SER A 97 0.46 -8.89 11.02
N PHE A 98 0.18 -9.72 10.04
CA PHE A 98 -0.36 -9.36 8.74
C PHE A 98 -1.82 -9.75 8.69
N THR A 99 -2.69 -8.84 8.26
CA THR A 99 -4.10 -9.15 8.00
C THR A 99 -4.25 -9.95 6.72
N GLY A 100 -5.44 -10.54 6.51
CA GLY A 100 -5.78 -11.22 5.26
C GLY A 100 -5.59 -10.32 4.04
N ALA A 101 -6.04 -9.07 4.12
CA ALA A 101 -5.89 -8.09 3.03
C ALA A 101 -4.42 -7.73 2.75
N GLU A 102 -3.62 -7.50 3.80
CA GLU A 102 -2.18 -7.20 3.65
C GLU A 102 -1.45 -8.36 2.96
N LEU A 103 -1.68 -9.59 3.43
CA LEU A 103 -1.01 -10.78 2.88
C LEU A 103 -1.51 -11.10 1.46
N ASN A 104 -2.82 -10.90 1.19
CA ASN A 104 -3.38 -11.06 -0.15
C ASN A 104 -2.74 -10.10 -1.16
N LYS A 105 -2.59 -8.83 -0.75
CA LYS A 105 -1.91 -7.83 -1.59
C LYS A 105 -0.46 -8.19 -1.85
N ILE A 106 0.29 -8.63 -0.84
CA ILE A 106 1.68 -9.07 -0.99
C ILE A 106 1.76 -10.24 -1.98
N ALA A 107 0.91 -11.26 -1.81
CA ALA A 107 0.89 -12.45 -2.65
C ALA A 107 0.56 -12.12 -4.11
N THR A 108 -0.47 -11.32 -4.35
CA THR A 108 -0.90 -10.94 -5.71
C THR A 108 0.10 -9.98 -6.38
N ASP A 109 0.69 -9.05 -5.63
CA ASP A 109 1.73 -8.14 -6.14
C ASP A 109 3.02 -8.89 -6.54
N LEU A 110 3.31 -10.03 -5.90
CA LEU A 110 4.40 -10.92 -6.26
C LEU A 110 4.03 -11.91 -7.39
N GLY A 111 2.77 -11.90 -7.86
CA GLY A 111 2.33 -12.67 -9.01
C GLY A 111 1.70 -14.03 -8.68
N LEU A 112 1.34 -14.33 -7.43
CA LEU A 112 0.54 -15.51 -7.13
C LEU A 112 -0.86 -15.36 -7.75
N LYS A 113 -1.35 -16.46 -8.32
CA LYS A 113 -2.69 -16.51 -8.91
C LYS A 113 -3.74 -16.67 -7.83
N THR A 114 -4.82 -15.90 -7.95
CA THR A 114 -5.99 -16.03 -7.06
C THR A 114 -6.62 -17.41 -7.17
N ASP A 115 -7.15 -17.92 -6.05
CA ASP A 115 -7.78 -19.22 -5.88
C ASP A 115 -6.86 -20.42 -6.17
N VAL A 116 -5.54 -20.17 -6.29
CA VAL A 116 -4.51 -21.21 -6.48
C VAL A 116 -3.46 -21.08 -5.39
N SER A 117 -3.15 -22.20 -4.73
CA SER A 117 -2.06 -22.22 -3.74
C SER A 117 -0.72 -22.01 -4.40
N GLY A 118 0.05 -21.03 -3.91
CA GLY A 118 1.39 -20.72 -4.35
C GLY A 118 2.35 -20.56 -3.18
N GLN A 119 3.64 -20.59 -3.45
CA GLN A 119 4.68 -20.48 -2.44
C GLN A 119 5.24 -19.07 -2.37
N LEU A 120 5.24 -18.52 -1.17
CA LEU A 120 6.03 -17.35 -0.80
C LEU A 120 7.15 -17.78 0.13
N VAL A 121 8.23 -17.04 0.09
CA VAL A 121 9.30 -17.14 1.06
C VAL A 121 9.43 -15.81 1.76
N LEU A 122 9.66 -15.83 3.07
CA LEU A 122 9.89 -14.62 3.85
C LEU A 122 11.20 -14.72 4.63
N ARG A 123 11.79 -13.58 4.91
CA ARG A 123 12.91 -13.41 5.84
C ARG A 123 12.75 -12.09 6.62
N VAL A 124 13.46 -11.99 7.72
CA VAL A 124 13.54 -10.76 8.51
C VAL A 124 14.90 -10.12 8.28
N GLU A 125 14.88 -8.82 8.02
CA GLU A 125 16.04 -7.94 7.96
C GLU A 125 16.16 -7.21 9.30
N ALA A 126 17.35 -7.23 9.91
CA ALA A 126 17.73 -6.39 11.04
C ALA A 126 18.78 -5.40 10.56
N THR A 127 18.56 -4.11 10.81
CA THR A 127 19.45 -3.03 10.37
C THR A 127 19.81 -2.14 11.53
N MET A 128 21.10 -1.93 11.72
CA MET A 128 21.67 -0.90 12.60
C MET A 128 22.76 -0.12 11.84
N ASP A 129 24.00 -0.55 11.85
CA ASP A 129 25.11 -0.04 11.03
C ASP A 129 25.23 -0.77 9.67
N HIS A 130 24.81 -2.02 9.64
CA HIS A 130 24.71 -2.85 8.45
C HIS A 130 23.44 -3.75 8.52
N LYS A 131 23.15 -4.44 7.43
CA LYS A 131 21.99 -5.33 7.33
C LYS A 131 22.38 -6.77 7.61
N VAL A 132 21.57 -7.42 8.44
CA VAL A 132 21.65 -8.84 8.75
C VAL A 132 20.31 -9.49 8.44
N TYR A 133 20.32 -10.67 7.84
CA TYR A 133 19.12 -11.37 7.41
C TYR A 133 18.97 -12.70 8.16
N SER A 134 17.72 -13.04 8.49
CA SER A 134 17.39 -14.38 9.00
C SER A 134 17.49 -15.44 7.91
N ALA A 135 17.53 -16.69 8.31
CA ALA A 135 17.20 -17.79 7.40
C ALA A 135 15.78 -17.58 6.83
N PRO A 136 15.54 -17.91 5.56
CA PRO A 136 14.22 -17.78 4.96
C PRO A 136 13.26 -18.87 5.44
N VAL A 137 11.96 -18.50 5.53
CA VAL A 137 10.85 -19.43 5.85
C VAL A 137 9.90 -19.46 4.67
N THR A 138 9.51 -20.65 4.22
CA THR A 138 8.55 -20.84 3.13
C THR A 138 7.14 -21.02 3.69
N ILE A 139 6.17 -20.36 3.10
CA ILE A 139 4.74 -20.48 3.38
C ILE A 139 3.97 -20.74 2.09
N ASN A 140 2.87 -21.49 2.19
CA ASN A 140 1.91 -21.67 1.10
C ASN A 140 0.75 -20.72 1.31
N VAL A 141 0.44 -19.90 0.31
CA VAL A 141 -0.64 -18.91 0.37
C VAL A 141 -1.57 -19.14 -0.81
N THR A 142 -2.86 -19.20 -0.54
CA THR A 142 -3.91 -19.16 -1.56
C THR A 142 -4.57 -17.79 -1.50
N PRO A 143 -4.25 -16.86 -2.41
CA PRO A 143 -4.86 -15.54 -2.44
C PRO A 143 -6.30 -15.60 -2.96
N TYR A 144 -7.14 -14.64 -2.56
CA TYR A 144 -8.48 -14.46 -3.12
C TYR A 144 -8.51 -13.35 -4.19
N LEU A 145 -9.48 -13.45 -5.10
CA LEU A 145 -9.80 -12.36 -6.02
C LEU A 145 -10.57 -11.28 -5.27
N LYS A 146 -9.98 -10.09 -5.12
CA LYS A 146 -10.69 -8.96 -4.53
C LYS A 146 -11.80 -8.48 -5.47
N THR A 147 -13.03 -8.56 -5.02
CA THR A 147 -14.19 -8.08 -5.76
C THR A 147 -14.25 -6.56 -5.70
N VAL A 148 -14.23 -5.91 -6.84
CA VAL A 148 -14.47 -4.47 -6.95
C VAL A 148 -15.95 -4.25 -7.22
N VAL A 149 -16.68 -3.78 -6.22
CA VAL A 149 -18.07 -3.35 -6.41
C VAL A 149 -18.04 -1.88 -6.84
N PHE A 150 -18.43 -1.64 -8.09
CA PHE A 150 -18.56 -0.30 -8.63
C PHE A 150 -19.86 0.35 -8.16
N GLY A 151 -19.74 1.61 -7.73
CA GLY A 151 -20.84 2.41 -7.24
C GLY A 151 -21.54 3.24 -8.31
N GLU A 152 -22.41 4.12 -7.86
CA GLU A 152 -23.09 5.11 -8.69
C GLU A 152 -22.90 6.52 -8.08
N MET A 153 -22.97 7.52 -8.94
CA MET A 153 -23.18 8.92 -8.58
C MET A 153 -24.45 9.42 -9.27
N TYR A 154 -25.07 10.41 -8.68
CA TYR A 154 -26.32 10.99 -9.18
C TYR A 154 -26.12 12.45 -9.49
N MET A 155 -26.87 12.97 -10.45
CA MET A 155 -26.71 14.32 -10.97
C MET A 155 -28.05 15.08 -10.88
N PRO A 156 -28.53 15.42 -9.68
CA PRO A 156 -29.74 16.22 -9.51
C PRO A 156 -29.53 17.65 -9.98
N GLY A 157 -30.56 18.25 -10.54
CA GLY A 157 -30.49 19.62 -11.04
C GLY A 157 -31.84 20.20 -11.45
N SER A 158 -31.84 21.48 -11.81
CA SER A 158 -33.03 22.19 -12.26
C SER A 158 -33.63 21.61 -13.54
N TYR A 159 -32.86 20.93 -14.35
CA TYR A 159 -33.32 20.27 -15.57
C TYR A 159 -34.43 19.22 -15.34
N GLN A 160 -34.55 18.70 -14.12
CA GLN A 160 -35.59 17.75 -13.71
C GLN A 160 -36.82 18.44 -13.12
N GLY A 161 -36.76 19.77 -12.91
CA GLY A 161 -37.84 20.58 -12.34
C GLY A 161 -37.86 20.68 -10.81
N ALA A 162 -37.20 19.80 -10.06
CA ALA A 162 -37.35 19.73 -8.60
C ALA A 162 -36.09 19.34 -7.81
N TRP A 163 -34.92 19.25 -8.38
CA TRP A 163 -33.71 18.79 -7.70
C TRP A 163 -33.86 17.42 -7.00
N ASP A 164 -34.72 16.57 -7.53
CA ASP A 164 -35.03 15.27 -6.94
C ASP A 164 -33.88 14.27 -7.21
N VAL A 165 -33.16 13.93 -6.16
CA VAL A 165 -32.05 12.95 -6.25
C VAL A 165 -32.59 11.55 -6.59
N GLY A 166 -33.83 11.25 -6.25
CA GLY A 166 -34.48 9.95 -6.52
C GLY A 166 -34.59 9.63 -8.00
N THR A 167 -34.85 10.66 -8.83
CA THR A 167 -35.02 10.56 -10.28
C THR A 167 -33.81 11.09 -11.07
N ALA A 168 -32.76 11.53 -10.39
CA ALA A 168 -31.57 12.08 -11.00
C ALA A 168 -30.84 11.10 -11.94
N ALA A 169 -30.28 11.61 -13.03
CA ALA A 169 -29.41 10.84 -13.91
C ALA A 169 -28.28 10.19 -13.12
N ALA A 170 -28.05 8.89 -13.38
CA ALA A 170 -27.02 8.11 -12.72
C ALA A 170 -25.77 8.04 -13.59
N LEU A 171 -24.62 8.24 -12.95
CA LEU A 171 -23.29 7.97 -13.48
C LEU A 171 -22.81 6.68 -12.86
N LYS A 172 -22.31 5.74 -13.66
CA LYS A 172 -21.74 4.47 -13.20
C LYS A 172 -20.26 4.64 -12.93
N GLU A 173 -19.78 4.09 -11.83
CA GLU A 173 -18.35 4.01 -11.58
C GLU A 173 -17.72 3.04 -12.59
N ILE A 174 -16.73 3.52 -13.35
CA ILE A 174 -16.00 2.75 -14.36
C ILE A 174 -14.58 2.39 -13.95
N GLN A 175 -14.09 3.06 -12.91
CA GLN A 175 -12.84 2.84 -12.21
C GLN A 175 -13.00 3.43 -10.82
N LEU A 176 -12.28 2.93 -9.81
CA LEU A 176 -12.38 3.45 -8.44
C LEU A 176 -12.27 4.98 -8.40
N GLY A 177 -13.33 5.63 -7.94
CA GLY A 177 -13.45 7.07 -7.86
C GLY A 177 -13.69 7.78 -9.21
N VAL A 178 -13.90 7.05 -10.32
CA VAL A 178 -14.18 7.63 -11.64
C VAL A 178 -15.54 7.17 -12.15
N PHE A 179 -16.45 8.10 -12.34
CA PHE A 179 -17.84 7.86 -12.75
C PHE A 179 -18.08 8.42 -14.14
N GLN A 180 -18.90 7.73 -14.92
CA GLN A 180 -19.29 8.17 -16.26
C GLN A 180 -20.76 7.86 -16.53
N GLY A 181 -21.42 8.74 -17.24
CA GLY A 181 -22.79 8.57 -17.68
C GLY A 181 -23.19 9.59 -18.74
N TYR A 182 -24.45 9.59 -19.08
CA TYR A 182 -25.02 10.45 -20.09
C TYR A 182 -26.23 11.17 -19.53
N MET A 183 -26.40 12.41 -19.92
CA MET A 183 -27.61 13.16 -19.65
C MET A 183 -28.03 13.99 -20.85
N THR A 184 -29.30 14.26 -20.96
CA THR A 184 -29.85 15.20 -21.95
C THR A 184 -30.45 16.38 -21.20
N LEU A 185 -29.98 17.59 -21.53
CA LEU A 185 -30.56 18.84 -21.09
C LEU A 185 -31.59 19.30 -22.13
N PRO A 186 -32.89 19.32 -21.82
CA PRO A 186 -33.91 19.77 -22.74
C PRO A 186 -33.77 21.27 -23.08
N ALA A 187 -34.30 21.67 -24.24
CA ALA A 187 -34.35 23.07 -24.60
C ALA A 187 -35.21 23.86 -23.59
N GLY A 188 -34.72 24.99 -23.14
CA GLY A 188 -35.39 25.86 -22.16
C GLY A 188 -35.26 25.39 -20.69
N ALA A 189 -34.64 24.24 -20.42
CA ALA A 189 -34.32 23.82 -19.06
C ALA A 189 -33.13 24.62 -18.49
N ASP A 190 -33.20 24.93 -17.18
CA ASP A 190 -32.12 25.58 -16.47
C ASP A 190 -30.92 24.59 -16.37
N PRO A 191 -29.71 24.99 -16.82
CA PRO A 191 -28.57 24.09 -16.98
C PRO A 191 -27.79 23.79 -15.69
N ILE A 192 -28.34 24.09 -14.51
CA ILE A 192 -27.62 23.93 -13.23
C ILE A 192 -27.88 22.58 -12.57
N PHE A 193 -26.83 22.04 -11.93
CA PHE A 193 -26.87 20.73 -11.29
C PHE A 193 -25.82 20.60 -10.20
N LYS A 194 -25.86 19.48 -9.47
CA LYS A 194 -24.84 19.01 -8.51
C LYS A 194 -24.52 17.54 -8.75
N PHE A 195 -23.51 17.02 -8.06
CA PHE A 195 -23.24 15.59 -8.01
C PHE A 195 -23.46 15.09 -6.59
N ASN A 196 -24.22 14.00 -6.43
CA ASN A 196 -24.46 13.33 -5.16
C ASN A 196 -23.91 11.91 -5.20
N LYS A 197 -23.27 11.46 -4.12
CA LYS A 197 -22.77 10.08 -4.00
C LYS A 197 -23.89 9.06 -3.83
N GLU A 198 -24.99 9.46 -3.22
CA GLU A 198 -26.14 8.63 -2.93
C GLU A 198 -27.42 9.35 -3.32
N ARG A 199 -28.56 8.63 -3.35
CA ARG A 199 -29.88 9.22 -3.61
C ARG A 199 -30.42 10.00 -2.43
N ASN A 200 -29.56 10.84 -1.85
CA ASN A 200 -29.89 11.77 -0.76
C ASN A 200 -28.97 13.00 -0.79
N TRP A 201 -29.21 13.98 0.07
CA TRP A 201 -28.44 15.23 0.16
C TRP A 201 -27.43 15.22 1.32
N VAL A 202 -27.05 14.05 1.86
CA VAL A 202 -26.09 13.94 2.97
C VAL A 202 -24.67 14.26 2.49
N GLN A 203 -24.31 13.80 1.28
CA GLN A 203 -23.00 14.07 0.70
C GLN A 203 -23.13 14.42 -0.78
N PHE A 204 -22.75 15.64 -1.11
CA PHE A 204 -22.81 16.16 -2.48
C PHE A 204 -21.60 17.01 -2.83
N TYR A 205 -21.41 17.25 -4.11
CA TYR A 205 -20.40 18.14 -4.67
C TYR A 205 -21.07 19.22 -5.49
N GLY A 206 -20.63 20.46 -5.29
CA GLY A 206 -20.89 21.59 -6.15
C GLY A 206 -19.60 22.15 -6.74
N ALA A 207 -19.70 23.24 -7.49
CA ALA A 207 -18.55 23.87 -8.13
C ALA A 207 -17.57 24.43 -7.09
N GLY A 208 -16.27 24.28 -7.37
CA GLY A 208 -15.16 24.84 -6.60
C GLY A 208 -14.69 26.19 -7.17
N ALA A 209 -13.40 26.30 -7.42
CA ALA A 209 -12.79 27.52 -7.98
C ALA A 209 -13.18 27.75 -9.46
N SER A 210 -13.50 26.70 -10.18
CA SER A 210 -14.05 26.74 -11.55
C SER A 210 -15.24 25.79 -11.67
N ASN A 211 -15.98 25.92 -12.78
CA ASN A 211 -17.12 25.04 -13.08
C ASN A 211 -16.72 23.57 -13.22
N SER A 212 -15.46 23.26 -13.52
CA SER A 212 -14.94 21.87 -13.61
C SER A 212 -14.38 21.32 -12.30
N ASP A 213 -14.25 22.14 -11.26
CA ASP A 213 -13.70 21.75 -9.95
C ASP A 213 -14.78 21.25 -9.01
N LEU A 214 -14.63 20.04 -8.47
CA LEU A 214 -15.51 19.54 -7.43
C LEU A 214 -15.08 20.06 -6.06
N LYS A 215 -16.03 20.64 -5.34
CA LYS A 215 -15.88 20.99 -3.94
C LYS A 215 -16.95 20.28 -3.10
N ASN A 216 -16.52 19.53 -2.09
CA ASN A 216 -17.44 18.85 -1.20
C ASN A 216 -18.35 19.84 -0.46
N MET A 217 -19.64 19.56 -0.40
CA MET A 217 -20.68 20.36 0.27
C MET A 217 -20.72 21.82 -0.20
N SER A 218 -20.42 22.09 -1.47
CA SER A 218 -20.46 23.45 -2.04
C SER A 218 -21.88 23.86 -2.44
N ASP A 219 -22.28 25.06 -2.04
CA ASP A 219 -23.59 25.63 -2.43
C ASP A 219 -23.59 26.12 -3.89
N THR A 220 -22.43 26.35 -4.51
CA THR A 220 -22.31 26.74 -5.92
C THR A 220 -22.66 25.57 -6.83
N ASN A 221 -23.55 25.80 -7.80
CA ASN A 221 -23.95 24.79 -8.77
C ASN A 221 -22.93 24.66 -9.90
N PHE A 222 -22.85 23.48 -10.50
CA PHE A 222 -22.28 23.31 -11.83
C PHE A 222 -23.25 23.80 -12.90
N THR A 223 -22.73 24.14 -14.06
CA THR A 223 -23.53 24.64 -15.18
C THR A 223 -23.08 23.96 -16.47
N LEU A 224 -24.03 23.45 -17.25
CA LEU A 224 -23.83 23.00 -18.63
C LEU A 224 -23.90 24.17 -19.61
N PRO A 225 -23.25 24.07 -20.79
CA PRO A 225 -23.27 25.16 -21.78
C PRO A 225 -24.65 25.50 -22.35
N GLY A 226 -25.61 24.58 -22.34
CA GLY A 226 -26.96 24.79 -22.89
C GLY A 226 -27.65 23.45 -23.18
N ALA A 227 -28.77 23.50 -23.92
CA ALA A 227 -29.50 22.29 -24.32
C ALA A 227 -28.63 21.36 -25.18
N GLY A 228 -28.73 20.05 -24.93
CA GLY A 228 -27.95 19.04 -25.64
C GLY A 228 -27.81 17.74 -24.88
N SER A 229 -27.19 16.76 -25.51
CA SER A 229 -26.81 15.49 -24.85
C SER A 229 -25.33 15.51 -24.52
N TYR A 230 -25.01 15.16 -23.31
CA TYR A 230 -23.66 15.23 -22.75
C TYR A 230 -23.21 13.87 -22.23
N GLN A 231 -21.98 13.52 -22.51
CA GLN A 231 -21.26 12.52 -21.72
C GLN A 231 -20.59 13.25 -20.54
N ILE A 232 -20.89 12.80 -19.35
CA ILE A 232 -20.34 13.36 -18.12
C ILE A 232 -19.38 12.38 -17.51
N LYS A 233 -18.18 12.85 -17.18
CA LYS A 233 -17.17 12.08 -16.45
C LYS A 233 -16.78 12.82 -15.19
N VAL A 234 -16.86 12.17 -14.04
CA VAL A 234 -16.46 12.69 -12.72
C VAL A 234 -15.30 11.87 -12.19
N ASN A 235 -14.24 12.54 -11.75
CA ASN A 235 -13.08 11.90 -11.15
C ASN A 235 -12.89 12.46 -9.73
N LEU A 236 -13.25 11.68 -8.73
CA LEU A 236 -13.10 12.05 -7.31
C LEU A 236 -11.65 12.01 -6.83
N ASN A 237 -10.75 11.31 -7.54
CA ASN A 237 -9.32 11.27 -7.18
C ASN A 237 -8.62 12.59 -7.54
N THR A 238 -9.12 13.30 -8.55
CA THR A 238 -8.58 14.60 -8.98
C THR A 238 -9.52 15.76 -8.65
N LEU A 239 -10.71 15.46 -8.13
CA LEU A 239 -11.79 16.44 -7.86
C LEU A 239 -12.15 17.29 -9.09
N LYS A 240 -12.31 16.62 -10.23
CA LYS A 240 -12.65 17.26 -11.53
C LYS A 240 -13.79 16.54 -12.21
N TRP A 241 -14.55 17.29 -13.04
CA TRP A 241 -15.49 16.71 -14.00
C TRP A 241 -15.33 17.31 -15.39
N THR A 242 -15.76 16.59 -16.38
CA THR A 242 -15.76 16.98 -17.80
C THR A 242 -17.02 16.47 -18.50
#